data_f85f463edc344e211f506c48d8ae5bf6
#
_entry.id   f85f463edc344e211f506c48d8ae5bf6
#
_cell.length_a   1.000
_cell.length_b   1.000
_cell.length_c   1.000
_cell.angle_alpha   90.00
_cell.angle_beta   90.00
_cell.angle_gamma   90.00
#
_symmetry.space_group_name_H-M   'P 1'
#
loop_
_entity.id
_entity.type
_entity.pdbx_description
1 polymer ?
#
loop_
_entity_poly.entity_id
_entity_poly.type
_entity_poly.pdbx_seq_one_letter_code
_entity_poly.pdbx_strand_id
1 'polypeptide(L)'
;MADNYIERQQEQYEARKAAWKQAQKYGKKKTGTTHQVRTGQADKIPSDANRRKRRVFVTGGAEGIGKAIVEAFSQADCLVAFCDTNDASGQQTAKETGSIFHKVDVSNKESLENCVLQILKEWGDLDIIINNVGISNFSPITETSIEDFDKILSVNLRPVFITSRLLAIHRKDLSFPNPYGRIINICSTRYLMSEPGSEGYAASKGG
;
A
#
# COMPACT_ATOMS: atom_id res chain seq x y z
N MET A 1 -24.34 5.39 34.78
CA MET A 1 -24.80 5.06 33.39
C MET A 1 -23.68 5.00 32.36
N ALA A 2 -22.51 5.61 32.59
CA ALA A 2 -21.35 5.55 31.68
C ALA A 2 -20.61 4.21 31.69
N ASP A 3 -20.55 3.54 32.84
CA ASP A 3 -19.79 2.28 33.02
C ASP A 3 -20.29 1.14 32.13
N ASN A 4 -21.58 1.09 31.85
CA ASN A 4 -22.20 0.02 31.05
C ASN A 4 -21.90 0.15 29.52
N TYR A 5 -21.41 1.30 29.04
CA TYR A 5 -21.10 1.50 27.62
C TYR A 5 -19.72 0.94 27.29
N ILE A 6 -18.74 1.22 28.13
CA ILE A 6 -17.35 0.76 27.95
C ILE A 6 -17.27 -0.77 28.07
N GLU A 7 -17.93 -1.35 29.06
CA GLU A 7 -18.01 -2.82 29.21
C GLU A 7 -18.64 -3.49 27.98
N ARG A 8 -19.76 -2.97 27.48
CA ARG A 8 -20.39 -3.50 26.25
C ARG A 8 -19.50 -3.40 25.01
N GLN A 9 -18.73 -2.31 24.87
CA GLN A 9 -17.79 -2.17 23.77
C GLN A 9 -16.65 -3.20 23.90
N GLN A 10 -16.17 -3.44 25.10
CA GLN A 10 -15.12 -4.40 25.37
C GLN A 10 -15.59 -5.85 25.14
N GLU A 11 -16.79 -6.18 25.55
CA GLU A 11 -17.42 -7.48 25.24
C GLU A 11 -17.61 -7.70 23.74
N GLN A 12 -18.08 -6.69 23.01
CA GLN A 12 -18.23 -6.75 21.55
C GLN A 12 -16.88 -6.91 20.85
N TYR A 13 -15.85 -6.24 21.34
CA TYR A 13 -14.48 -6.37 20.80
C TYR A 13 -13.94 -7.79 21.01
N GLU A 14 -14.03 -8.34 22.24
CA GLU A 14 -13.56 -9.70 22.51
C GLU A 14 -14.36 -10.75 21.73
N ALA A 15 -15.67 -10.56 21.58
CA ALA A 15 -16.51 -11.45 20.77
C ALA A 15 -16.09 -11.44 19.28
N ARG A 16 -15.81 -10.25 18.70
CA ARG A 16 -15.32 -10.14 17.31
C ARG A 16 -13.94 -10.77 17.15
N LYS A 17 -13.05 -10.56 18.12
CA LYS A 17 -11.71 -11.16 18.15
C LYS A 17 -11.75 -12.68 18.26
N ALA A 18 -12.65 -13.21 19.09
CA ALA A 18 -12.89 -14.66 19.21
C ALA A 18 -13.46 -15.25 17.91
N ALA A 19 -14.44 -14.60 17.30
CA ALA A 19 -15.03 -15.01 16.02
C ALA A 19 -13.99 -15.02 14.89
N TRP A 20 -13.12 -14.01 14.83
CA TRP A 20 -12.02 -13.94 13.86
C TRP A 20 -11.00 -15.07 14.07
N LYS A 21 -10.59 -15.34 15.32
CA LYS A 21 -9.71 -16.47 15.63
C LYS A 21 -10.34 -17.82 15.27
N GLN A 22 -11.64 -17.99 15.48
CA GLN A 22 -12.37 -19.18 15.04
C GLN A 22 -12.41 -19.29 13.52
N ALA A 23 -12.73 -18.21 12.81
CA ALA A 23 -12.74 -18.19 11.35
C ALA A 23 -11.37 -18.57 10.75
N GLN A 24 -10.26 -18.11 11.33
CA GLN A 24 -8.92 -18.55 10.94
C GLN A 24 -8.67 -20.05 11.18
N LYS A 25 -9.16 -20.62 12.28
CA LYS A 25 -9.06 -22.06 12.55
C LYS A 25 -9.89 -22.90 11.57
N TYR A 26 -11.09 -22.43 11.22
CA TYR A 26 -11.96 -23.11 10.26
C TYR A 26 -11.50 -22.92 8.80
N GLY A 27 -10.93 -21.79 8.44
CA GLY A 27 -10.35 -21.56 7.11
C GLY A 27 -9.17 -22.50 6.80
N LYS A 28 -8.42 -22.92 7.80
CA LYS A 28 -7.34 -23.90 7.67
C LYS A 28 -7.84 -25.35 7.54
N LYS A 29 -9.09 -25.66 7.92
CA LYS A 29 -9.63 -27.01 7.85
C LYS A 29 -10.39 -27.36 6.56
N LYS A 30 -10.66 -26.40 5.69
CA LYS A 30 -11.40 -26.59 4.41
C LYS A 30 -10.52 -26.70 3.17
N THR A 31 -9.23 -26.89 3.30
CA THR A 31 -8.35 -27.19 2.15
C THR A 31 -8.30 -28.70 1.81
N GLY A 32 -9.29 -29.48 2.24
CA GLY A 32 -9.43 -30.89 1.89
C GLY A 32 -10.45 -31.20 0.79
N THR A 33 -11.08 -30.21 0.21
CA THR A 33 -11.82 -30.38 -1.03
C THR A 33 -10.89 -29.92 -2.15
N THR A 34 -10.27 -30.87 -2.81
CA THR A 34 -9.66 -30.70 -4.11
C THR A 34 -10.70 -30.05 -5.03
N HIS A 35 -10.76 -28.71 -5.01
CA HIS A 35 -11.09 -28.05 -6.23
C HIS A 35 -10.00 -28.52 -7.19
N GLN A 36 -10.33 -29.46 -8.06
CA GLN A 36 -9.61 -29.60 -9.31
C GLN A 36 -9.62 -28.18 -9.89
N VAL A 37 -8.55 -27.45 -9.62
CA VAL A 37 -8.14 -26.36 -10.49
C VAL A 37 -8.15 -27.06 -11.83
N ARG A 38 -9.14 -26.75 -12.66
CA ARG A 38 -9.04 -27.04 -14.08
C ARG A 38 -7.68 -26.49 -14.45
N THR A 39 -6.73 -27.40 -14.61
CA THR A 39 -5.56 -27.17 -15.43
C THR A 39 -6.09 -27.07 -16.85
N GLY A 40 -6.93 -26.03 -17.10
CA GLY A 40 -6.97 -25.45 -18.41
C GLY A 40 -5.51 -25.22 -18.71
N GLN A 41 -5.04 -25.76 -19.82
CA GLN A 41 -3.74 -25.47 -20.41
C GLN A 41 -3.44 -24.03 -19.98
N ALA A 42 -2.40 -23.87 -19.14
CA ALA A 42 -1.85 -22.55 -18.94
C ALA A 42 -1.59 -22.08 -20.37
N ASP A 43 -2.49 -21.24 -20.87
CA ASP A 43 -2.27 -20.59 -22.15
C ASP A 43 -0.86 -20.08 -22.01
N LYS A 44 0.05 -20.69 -22.79
CA LYS A 44 1.43 -20.25 -22.83
C LYS A 44 1.30 -18.78 -23.12
N ILE A 45 1.48 -17.94 -22.09
CA ILE A 45 1.58 -16.49 -22.25
C ILE A 45 2.61 -16.37 -23.36
N PRO A 46 2.25 -15.86 -24.54
CA PRO A 46 3.21 -15.76 -25.62
C PRO A 46 4.45 -15.12 -25.03
N SER A 47 5.61 -15.71 -25.25
CA SER A 47 6.90 -15.13 -24.91
C SER A 47 7.07 -13.91 -25.82
N ASP A 48 6.42 -12.84 -25.42
CA ASP A 48 6.37 -11.61 -26.19
C ASP A 48 7.69 -10.89 -25.95
N ALA A 49 8.70 -11.24 -26.77
CA ALA A 49 9.98 -10.52 -26.81
C ALA A 49 9.81 -9.01 -27.10
N ASN A 50 8.58 -8.59 -27.37
CA ASN A 50 8.18 -7.21 -27.66
C ASN A 50 7.26 -6.62 -26.57
N ARG A 51 7.11 -7.29 -25.41
CA ARG A 51 6.24 -6.81 -24.35
C ARG A 51 6.93 -5.70 -23.58
N ARG A 52 6.45 -4.48 -23.73
CA ARG A 52 6.88 -3.31 -22.94
C ARG A 52 6.90 -3.68 -21.44
N LYS A 53 8.04 -3.42 -20.77
CA LYS A 53 8.16 -3.56 -19.31
C LYS A 53 7.06 -2.78 -18.59
N ARG A 54 6.48 -3.37 -17.56
CA ARG A 54 5.52 -2.66 -16.70
C ARG A 54 6.24 -1.64 -15.85
N ARG A 55 5.65 -0.48 -15.70
CA ARG A 55 6.18 0.65 -14.94
C ARG A 55 5.49 0.68 -13.58
N VAL A 56 6.26 0.57 -12.52
CA VAL A 56 5.80 0.43 -11.14
C VAL A 56 6.34 1.54 -10.29
N PHE A 57 5.48 2.20 -9.52
CA PHE A 57 5.88 3.16 -8.50
C PHE A 57 5.48 2.67 -7.11
N VAL A 58 6.41 2.71 -6.15
CA VAL A 58 6.21 2.24 -4.78
C VAL A 58 6.53 3.36 -3.78
N THR A 59 5.62 3.66 -2.86
CA THR A 59 5.93 4.56 -1.75
C THR A 59 6.46 3.77 -0.55
N GLY A 60 7.53 4.27 0.11
CA GLY A 60 8.17 3.59 1.23
C GLY A 60 8.94 2.34 0.81
N GLY A 61 9.74 2.45 -0.26
CA GLY A 61 10.41 1.31 -0.88
C GLY A 61 11.82 1.02 -0.36
N ALA A 62 12.35 1.80 0.60
CA ALA A 62 13.72 1.64 1.05
C ALA A 62 13.94 0.43 1.97
N GLU A 63 12.91 0.05 2.75
CA GLU A 63 13.03 -0.99 3.79
C GLU A 63 11.76 -1.83 3.90
N GLY A 64 11.84 -2.93 4.67
CA GLY A 64 10.70 -3.74 5.08
C GLY A 64 9.85 -4.26 3.92
N ILE A 65 8.53 -4.13 4.05
CA ILE A 65 7.54 -4.60 3.06
C ILE A 65 7.74 -3.88 1.72
N GLY A 66 7.98 -2.57 1.75
CA GLY A 66 8.20 -1.79 0.54
C GLY A 66 9.44 -2.24 -0.24
N LYS A 67 10.56 -2.49 0.43
CA LYS A 67 11.77 -3.04 -0.19
C LYS A 67 11.48 -4.40 -0.85
N ALA A 68 10.82 -5.30 -0.13
CA ALA A 68 10.47 -6.62 -0.69
C ALA A 68 9.57 -6.50 -1.94
N ILE A 69 8.68 -5.52 -1.97
CA ILE A 69 7.85 -5.22 -3.14
C ILE A 69 8.71 -4.72 -4.30
N VAL A 70 9.64 -3.79 -4.07
CA VAL A 70 10.59 -3.28 -5.07
C VAL A 70 11.41 -4.42 -5.65
N GLU A 71 11.98 -5.29 -4.79
CA GLU A 71 12.75 -6.46 -5.20
C GLU A 71 11.91 -7.40 -6.09
N ALA A 72 10.70 -7.73 -5.67
CA ALA A 72 9.83 -8.65 -6.41
C ALA A 72 9.47 -8.14 -7.80
N PHE A 73 9.15 -6.84 -7.94
CA PHE A 73 8.84 -6.27 -9.25
C PHE A 73 10.09 -6.10 -10.13
N SER A 74 11.24 -5.79 -9.55
CA SER A 74 12.50 -5.73 -10.29
C SER A 74 12.91 -7.12 -10.81
N GLN A 75 12.75 -8.17 -10.01
CA GLN A 75 12.97 -9.57 -10.43
C GLN A 75 11.98 -10.03 -11.51
N ALA A 76 10.76 -9.46 -11.51
CA ALA A 76 9.75 -9.71 -12.54
C ALA A 76 9.95 -8.86 -13.83
N ASP A 77 11.14 -8.31 -14.04
CA ASP A 77 11.53 -7.50 -15.19
C ASP A 77 10.64 -6.26 -15.40
N CYS A 78 10.16 -5.66 -14.32
CA CYS A 78 9.47 -4.39 -14.36
C CYS A 78 10.45 -3.21 -14.30
N LEU A 79 10.04 -2.06 -14.81
CA LEU A 79 10.70 -0.79 -14.56
C LEU A 79 10.16 -0.25 -13.25
N VAL A 80 10.99 -0.16 -12.22
CA VAL A 80 10.57 0.20 -10.86
C VAL A 80 11.18 1.52 -10.42
N ALA A 81 10.33 2.45 -9.96
CA ALA A 81 10.74 3.60 -9.17
C ALA A 81 10.09 3.53 -7.78
N PHE A 82 10.78 4.06 -6.80
CA PHE A 82 10.23 4.13 -5.44
C PHE A 82 10.71 5.39 -4.73
N CYS A 83 9.97 5.78 -3.71
CA CYS A 83 10.35 6.90 -2.86
C CYS A 83 10.40 6.48 -1.38
N ASP A 84 11.25 7.18 -0.63
CA ASP A 84 11.39 7.03 0.81
C ASP A 84 12.07 8.28 1.41
N THR A 85 11.97 8.45 2.72
CA THR A 85 12.72 9.48 3.46
C THR A 85 14.12 9.04 3.83
N ASN A 86 14.36 7.73 3.96
CA ASN A 86 15.66 7.15 4.31
C ASN A 86 16.57 7.10 3.08
N ASP A 87 17.47 8.08 2.97
CA ASP A 87 18.37 8.23 1.83
C ASP A 87 19.35 7.05 1.71
N ALA A 88 19.99 6.66 2.79
CA ALA A 88 20.99 5.60 2.78
C ALA A 88 20.40 4.25 2.36
N SER A 89 19.29 3.84 2.97
CA SER A 89 18.60 2.59 2.63
C SER A 89 17.97 2.67 1.23
N GLY A 90 17.50 3.84 0.80
CA GLY A 90 16.97 4.06 -0.53
C GLY A 90 18.01 3.86 -1.61
N GLN A 91 19.17 4.49 -1.48
CA GLN A 91 20.30 4.32 -2.41
C GLN A 91 20.79 2.87 -2.46
N GLN A 92 20.86 2.21 -1.30
CA GLN A 92 21.28 0.81 -1.24
C GLN A 92 20.28 -0.10 -1.96
N THR A 93 18.99 0.04 -1.69
CA THR A 93 17.93 -0.74 -2.36
C THR A 93 17.92 -0.49 -3.88
N ALA A 94 18.07 0.76 -4.32
CA ALA A 94 18.17 1.09 -5.74
C ALA A 94 19.35 0.38 -6.42
N LYS A 95 20.51 0.38 -5.77
CA LYS A 95 21.73 -0.30 -6.27
C LYS A 95 21.54 -1.82 -6.37
N GLU A 96 20.89 -2.43 -5.38
CA GLU A 96 20.66 -3.89 -5.32
C GLU A 96 19.66 -4.36 -6.39
N THR A 97 18.66 -3.53 -6.70
CA THR A 97 17.52 -3.91 -7.55
C THR A 97 17.58 -3.34 -8.97
N GLY A 98 18.47 -2.37 -9.23
CA GLY A 98 18.47 -1.61 -10.48
C GLY A 98 17.28 -0.67 -10.64
N SER A 99 16.55 -0.38 -9.57
CA SER A 99 15.40 0.53 -9.55
C SER A 99 15.82 1.98 -9.35
N ILE A 100 14.88 2.91 -9.55
CA ILE A 100 15.12 4.36 -9.40
C ILE A 100 14.61 4.80 -8.04
N PHE A 101 15.48 5.41 -7.24
CA PHE A 101 15.14 5.95 -5.93
C PHE A 101 14.91 7.46 -5.99
N HIS A 102 13.87 7.93 -5.33
CA HIS A 102 13.58 9.34 -5.09
C HIS A 102 13.48 9.60 -3.59
N LYS A 103 14.29 10.52 -3.07
CA LYS A 103 14.19 10.95 -1.68
C LYS A 103 12.99 11.88 -1.52
N VAL A 104 11.88 11.38 -0.95
CA VAL A 104 10.62 12.11 -0.80
C VAL A 104 9.99 11.80 0.56
N ASP A 105 9.58 12.85 1.25
CA ASP A 105 8.61 12.74 2.33
C ASP A 105 7.20 12.84 1.74
N VAL A 106 6.44 11.75 1.79
CA VAL A 106 5.07 11.69 1.23
C VAL A 106 4.07 12.59 1.96
N SER A 107 4.38 13.03 3.19
CA SER A 107 3.58 14.02 3.91
C SER A 107 3.68 15.42 3.31
N ASN A 108 4.76 15.70 2.59
CA ASN A 108 4.91 16.91 1.80
C ASN A 108 4.25 16.71 0.43
N LYS A 109 3.09 17.35 0.27
CA LYS A 109 2.27 17.26 -0.95
C LYS A 109 3.06 17.58 -2.22
N GLU A 110 3.77 18.71 -2.21
CA GLU A 110 4.48 19.21 -3.40
C GLU A 110 5.63 18.27 -3.80
N SER A 111 6.37 17.76 -2.83
CA SER A 111 7.47 16.80 -3.07
C SER A 111 6.95 15.52 -3.70
N LEU A 112 5.83 14.98 -3.20
CA LEU A 112 5.22 13.77 -3.76
C LEU A 112 4.64 14.02 -5.16
N GLU A 113 3.91 15.13 -5.35
CA GLU A 113 3.36 15.49 -6.66
C GLU A 113 4.47 15.64 -7.71
N ASN A 114 5.54 16.37 -7.38
CA ASN A 114 6.68 16.57 -8.29
C ASN A 114 7.36 15.24 -8.65
N CYS A 115 7.56 14.35 -7.68
CA CYS A 115 8.13 13.03 -7.91
C CYS A 115 7.28 12.21 -8.90
N VAL A 116 5.97 12.10 -8.65
CA VAL A 116 5.08 11.32 -9.51
C VAL A 116 4.98 11.95 -10.90
N LEU A 117 4.87 13.27 -11.00
CA LEU A 117 4.82 13.98 -12.30
C LEU A 117 6.11 13.81 -13.11
N GLN A 118 7.26 13.82 -12.43
CA GLN A 118 8.54 13.54 -13.07
C GLN A 118 8.57 12.14 -13.66
N ILE A 119 8.18 11.13 -12.90
CA ILE A 119 8.14 9.73 -13.36
C ILE A 119 7.17 9.58 -14.54
N LEU A 120 5.98 10.16 -14.45
CA LEU A 120 5.00 10.14 -15.55
C LEU A 120 5.55 10.79 -16.82
N LYS A 121 6.27 11.90 -16.67
CA LYS A 121 6.91 12.59 -17.81
C LYS A 121 8.03 11.76 -18.44
N GLU A 122 8.88 11.14 -17.62
CA GLU A 122 10.02 10.34 -18.09
C GLU A 122 9.58 9.02 -18.73
N TRP A 123 8.59 8.37 -18.15
CA TRP A 123 8.13 7.04 -18.57
C TRP A 123 6.91 7.06 -19.48
N GLY A 124 6.27 8.21 -19.61
CA GLY A 124 5.06 8.41 -20.41
C GLY A 124 3.77 7.89 -19.77
N ASP A 125 3.86 7.04 -18.73
CA ASP A 125 2.70 6.55 -17.95
C ASP A 125 3.21 5.68 -16.78
N LEU A 126 2.31 5.27 -15.88
CA LEU A 126 2.53 4.28 -14.82
C LEU A 126 1.49 3.16 -14.95
N ASP A 127 1.92 1.90 -14.86
CA ASP A 127 1.04 0.74 -14.94
C ASP A 127 0.55 0.28 -13.57
N ILE A 128 1.39 0.43 -12.53
CA ILE A 128 1.09 0.01 -11.15
C ILE A 128 1.59 1.08 -10.19
N ILE A 129 0.73 1.48 -9.26
CA ILE A 129 1.10 2.29 -8.09
C ILE A 129 0.85 1.47 -6.83
N ILE A 130 1.82 1.42 -5.94
CA ILE A 130 1.72 0.74 -4.65
C ILE A 130 1.93 1.77 -3.55
N ASN A 131 0.86 2.09 -2.88
CA ASN A 131 0.84 2.96 -1.71
C ASN A 131 1.11 2.11 -0.47
N ASN A 132 2.39 2.04 -0.07
CA ASN A 132 2.84 1.20 1.03
C ASN A 132 3.23 2.01 2.26
N VAL A 133 3.67 3.26 2.11
CA VAL A 133 4.08 4.09 3.26
C VAL A 133 3.01 4.08 4.35
N GLY A 134 3.47 3.95 5.59
CA GLY A 134 2.61 4.10 6.75
C GLY A 134 3.43 4.24 8.03
N ILE A 135 2.98 5.12 8.89
CA ILE A 135 3.47 5.30 10.26
C ILE A 135 2.34 4.97 11.24
N SER A 136 2.72 4.63 12.46
CA SER A 136 1.80 4.46 13.57
C SER A 136 2.30 5.26 14.77
N ASN A 137 1.37 5.78 15.55
CA ASN A 137 1.62 6.27 16.89
C ASN A 137 0.67 5.50 17.82
N PHE A 138 1.24 4.81 18.80
CA PHE A 138 0.48 4.09 19.80
C PHE A 138 0.51 4.89 21.10
N SER A 139 -0.53 5.70 21.30
CA SER A 139 -0.71 6.56 22.46
C SER A 139 -2.16 6.56 22.86
N PRO A 140 -2.50 6.62 24.17
CA PRO A 140 -3.87 6.79 24.61
C PRO A 140 -4.53 7.98 23.93
N ILE A 141 -5.81 7.88 23.59
CA ILE A 141 -6.55 8.95 22.91
C ILE A 141 -6.52 10.27 23.69
N THR A 142 -6.42 10.19 25.02
CA THR A 142 -6.31 11.36 25.92
C THR A 142 -4.96 12.07 25.84
N GLU A 143 -3.93 11.41 25.28
CA GLU A 143 -2.57 11.92 25.16
C GLU A 143 -2.17 12.17 23.69
N THR A 144 -2.96 11.67 22.73
CA THR A 144 -2.73 11.90 21.31
C THR A 144 -3.12 13.32 20.94
N SER A 145 -2.17 14.10 20.44
CA SER A 145 -2.43 15.45 19.94
C SER A 145 -3.17 15.42 18.60
N ILE A 146 -3.82 16.53 18.26
CA ILE A 146 -4.45 16.69 16.93
C ILE A 146 -3.37 16.66 15.84
N GLU A 147 -2.21 17.25 16.12
CA GLU A 147 -1.06 17.27 15.21
C GLU A 147 -0.53 15.88 14.93
N ASP A 148 -0.48 14.99 15.92
CA ASP A 148 -0.10 13.58 15.73
C ASP A 148 -1.12 12.84 14.88
N PHE A 149 -2.40 13.05 15.14
CA PHE A 149 -3.47 12.48 14.32
C PHE A 149 -3.38 12.96 12.87
N ASP A 150 -3.24 14.26 12.64
CA ASP A 150 -3.11 14.85 11.31
C ASP A 150 -1.85 14.35 10.59
N LYS A 151 -0.74 14.20 11.32
CA LYS A 151 0.49 13.63 10.79
C LYS A 151 0.27 12.21 10.28
N ILE A 152 -0.42 11.34 11.04
CA ILE A 152 -0.74 9.98 10.61
C ILE A 152 -1.56 10.01 9.31
N LEU A 153 -2.61 10.82 9.23
CA LEU A 153 -3.42 10.94 8.01
C LEU A 153 -2.62 11.50 6.84
N SER A 154 -1.74 12.46 7.09
CA SER A 154 -0.91 13.08 6.06
C SER A 154 0.10 12.11 5.43
N VAL A 155 0.55 11.10 6.18
CA VAL A 155 1.49 10.07 5.72
C VAL A 155 0.76 8.84 5.16
N ASN A 156 -0.29 8.38 5.84
CA ASN A 156 -0.90 7.08 5.52
C ASN A 156 -2.03 7.16 4.48
N LEU A 157 -2.79 8.27 4.47
CA LEU A 157 -4.03 8.36 3.69
C LEU A 157 -3.94 9.37 2.54
N ARG A 158 -3.51 10.60 2.82
CA ARG A 158 -3.43 11.66 1.81
C ARG A 158 -2.58 11.28 0.58
N PRO A 159 -1.42 10.60 0.70
CA PRO A 159 -0.62 10.18 -0.45
C PRO A 159 -1.35 9.22 -1.40
N VAL A 160 -2.22 8.36 -0.87
CA VAL A 160 -3.06 7.45 -1.67
C VAL A 160 -3.95 8.24 -2.63
N PHE A 161 -4.60 9.29 -2.12
CA PHE A 161 -5.41 10.18 -2.94
C PHE A 161 -4.57 10.94 -3.98
N ILE A 162 -3.41 11.48 -3.58
CA ILE A 162 -2.53 12.25 -4.47
C ILE A 162 -2.06 11.40 -5.63
N THR A 163 -1.45 10.25 -5.37
CA THR A 163 -0.90 9.37 -6.41
C THR A 163 -1.98 8.85 -7.37
N SER A 164 -3.13 8.46 -6.82
CA SER A 164 -4.28 7.98 -7.59
C SER A 164 -4.84 9.09 -8.49
N ARG A 165 -5.00 10.29 -7.96
CA ARG A 165 -5.50 11.46 -8.69
C ARG A 165 -4.57 11.86 -9.83
N LEU A 166 -3.27 11.90 -9.58
CA LEU A 166 -2.29 12.28 -10.60
C LEU A 166 -2.28 11.29 -11.76
N LEU A 167 -2.31 9.99 -11.48
CA LEU A 167 -2.43 8.97 -12.53
C LEU A 167 -3.74 9.10 -13.31
N ALA A 168 -4.86 9.33 -12.63
CA ALA A 168 -6.16 9.49 -13.28
C ALA A 168 -6.19 10.73 -14.20
N ILE A 169 -5.67 11.86 -13.74
CA ILE A 169 -5.56 13.08 -14.55
C ILE A 169 -4.67 12.82 -15.78
N HIS A 170 -3.46 12.27 -15.55
CA HIS A 170 -2.53 11.98 -16.63
C HIS A 170 -3.15 11.11 -17.72
N ARG A 171 -3.87 10.06 -17.32
CA ARG A 171 -4.48 9.13 -18.26
C ARG A 171 -5.71 9.67 -18.99
N LYS A 172 -6.42 10.63 -18.38
CA LYS A 172 -7.53 11.31 -19.03
C LYS A 172 -7.08 12.04 -20.30
N ASP A 173 -5.86 12.57 -20.28
CA ASP A 173 -5.32 13.40 -21.36
C ASP A 173 -4.53 12.59 -22.40
N LEU A 174 -4.37 11.27 -22.21
CA LEU A 174 -3.70 10.40 -23.17
C LEU A 174 -4.61 10.13 -24.38
N SER A 175 -4.08 10.36 -25.59
CA SER A 175 -4.78 10.09 -26.86
C SER A 175 -5.08 8.59 -27.04
N PHE A 176 -4.26 7.72 -26.47
CA PHE A 176 -4.44 6.26 -26.45
C PHE A 176 -4.30 5.77 -25.00
N PRO A 177 -5.39 5.75 -24.21
CA PRO A 177 -5.33 5.33 -22.83
C PRO A 177 -4.93 3.85 -22.74
N ASN A 178 -3.90 3.58 -21.93
CA ASN A 178 -3.52 2.23 -21.60
C ASN A 178 -4.66 1.59 -20.75
N PRO A 179 -5.29 0.51 -21.21
CA PRO A 179 -6.39 -0.12 -20.47
C PRO A 179 -5.90 -0.78 -19.16
N TYR A 180 -4.60 -1.02 -19.03
CA TYR A 180 -4.03 -1.62 -17.83
C TYR A 180 -3.62 -0.56 -16.82
N GLY A 181 -4.16 -0.65 -15.63
CA GLY A 181 -3.77 0.17 -14.48
C GLY A 181 -4.17 -0.51 -13.19
N ARG A 182 -3.27 -0.46 -12.19
CA ARG A 182 -3.53 -1.01 -10.86
C ARG A 182 -3.05 -0.02 -9.81
N ILE A 183 -3.90 0.23 -8.84
CA ILE A 183 -3.56 0.95 -7.62
C ILE A 183 -3.72 -0.04 -6.48
N ILE A 184 -2.66 -0.27 -5.74
CA ILE A 184 -2.60 -1.21 -4.62
C ILE A 184 -2.30 -0.42 -3.36
N ASN A 185 -3.22 -0.45 -2.42
CA ASN A 185 -3.07 0.22 -1.13
C ASN A 185 -2.78 -0.82 -0.05
N ILE A 186 -1.67 -0.68 0.65
CA ILE A 186 -1.32 -1.56 1.76
C ILE A 186 -2.14 -1.16 2.97
N CYS A 187 -3.16 -1.97 3.21
CA CYS A 187 -4.11 -1.80 4.32
C CYS A 187 -3.57 -2.48 5.59
N SER A 188 -4.41 -2.59 6.61
CA SER A 188 -4.11 -3.29 7.87
C SER A 188 -5.39 -3.91 8.40
N THR A 189 -5.28 -4.98 9.18
CA THR A 189 -6.40 -5.55 9.95
C THR A 189 -6.97 -4.55 10.97
N ARG A 190 -6.22 -3.50 11.28
CA ARG A 190 -6.65 -2.40 12.18
C ARG A 190 -7.86 -1.63 11.67
N TYR A 191 -8.14 -1.65 10.37
CA TYR A 191 -9.35 -1.01 9.84
C TYR A 191 -10.65 -1.69 10.31
N LEU A 192 -10.57 -2.99 10.64
CA LEU A 192 -11.71 -3.76 11.18
C LEU A 192 -11.68 -3.87 12.70
N MET A 193 -10.48 -3.91 13.27
CA MET A 193 -10.26 -4.17 14.70
C MET A 193 -9.24 -3.17 15.22
N SER A 194 -9.71 -1.96 15.55
CA SER A 194 -8.88 -0.98 16.26
C SER A 194 -8.54 -1.51 17.64
N GLU A 195 -7.31 -1.29 18.10
CA GLU A 195 -6.92 -1.51 19.49
C GLU A 195 -6.78 -0.16 20.19
N PRO A 196 -6.96 -0.12 21.52
CA PRO A 196 -6.75 1.10 22.29
C PRO A 196 -5.38 1.73 21.96
N GLY A 197 -5.34 3.04 21.82
CA GLY A 197 -4.13 3.78 21.49
C GLY A 197 -3.72 3.70 20.01
N SER A 198 -4.55 3.17 19.11
CA SER A 198 -4.25 3.08 17.69
C SER A 198 -5.28 3.80 16.80
N GLU A 199 -6.05 4.72 17.37
CA GLU A 199 -7.22 5.33 16.72
C GLU A 199 -6.85 6.05 15.42
N GLY A 200 -5.80 6.87 15.43
CA GLY A 200 -5.33 7.58 14.23
C GLY A 200 -4.85 6.62 13.14
N TYR A 201 -4.10 5.59 13.52
CA TYR A 201 -3.65 4.56 12.59
C TYR A 201 -4.83 3.78 12.00
N ALA A 202 -5.75 3.33 12.86
CA ALA A 202 -6.95 2.60 12.43
C ALA A 202 -7.82 3.43 11.49
N ALA A 203 -8.03 4.72 11.81
CA ALA A 203 -8.75 5.65 10.95
C ALA A 203 -8.07 5.78 9.58
N SER A 204 -6.73 5.93 9.55
CA SER A 204 -5.97 6.05 8.30
C SER A 204 -6.01 4.80 7.42
N LYS A 205 -6.18 3.62 8.02
CA LYS A 205 -6.23 2.35 7.29
C LYS A 205 -7.65 1.93 6.92
N GLY A 206 -8.67 2.62 7.48
CA GLY A 206 -10.09 2.47 7.12
C GLY A 206 -10.57 3.47 6.06
N GLY A 207 -9.78 4.51 5.79
CA GLY A 207 -10.10 5.61 4.88
C GLY A 207 -9.86 5.38 3.38
#